data_145de872ff16afa4b560becc2a3b84f7
#
_entry.id   145de872ff16afa4b560becc2a3b84f7
#
_cell.length_a   1.000
_cell.length_b   1.000
_cell.length_c   1.000
_cell.angle_alpha   90.00
_cell.angle_beta   90.00
_cell.angle_gamma   90.00
#
_symmetry.space_group_name_H-M   'P 1'
#
loop_
_entity.id
_entity.type
_entity.pdbx_description
1 polymer ?
#
loop_
_entity_poly.entity_id
_entity_poly.type
_entity_poly.pdbx_seq_one_letter_code
_entity_poly.pdbx_strand_id
1 'polypeptide(L)'
;MNSERSRTDNPVRLPATPPVKTYILPKTSPRSLNLQVELKSLTSLASVTTSALLDSRATGMFINRDFVQRHRLETTPLPQPVLLHNVDGSANEHGSITEEVHALLCFRQHSERAQFAVTNLGRQSVIIGHPWLLHHNPEVDWAAQKVSMTRCPTDCNG
;
A
#
# COMPACT_ATOMS: atom_id res chain seq x y z
N MET A 1 -54.44 3.39 -0.36
CA MET A 1 -53.74 3.14 -0.16
C MET A 1 -52.92 2.92 -0.18
N ASN A 2 -52.74 2.96 -0.22
CA ASN A 2 -51.75 2.69 -0.19
C ASN A 2 -50.85 2.47 -0.14
N SER A 3 -50.60 2.50 -0.17
CA SER A 3 -49.55 2.19 -0.06
C SER A 3 -48.79 1.83 -0.18
N GLU A 4 -48.52 1.83 -0.42
CA GLU A 4 -47.61 1.40 -0.50
C GLU A 4 -46.80 1.57 -0.81
N ARG A 5 -47.03 1.94 -1.02
CA ARG A 5 -45.98 1.95 -1.33
C ARG A 5 -45.03 2.07 -1.14
N SER A 6 -45.11 2.32 -1.10
CA SER A 6 -43.93 2.33 -0.85
C SER A 6 -43.20 1.81 -0.67
N ARG A 7 -43.28 1.51 -0.85
CA ARG A 7 -42.36 0.88 -0.65
C ARG A 7 -41.55 0.64 -1.09
N THR A 8 -41.54 0.81 -1.66
CA THR A 8 -40.64 0.44 -2.04
C THR A 8 -39.81 0.65 -2.20
N ASP A 9 -39.86 1.07 -2.28
CA ASP A 9 -38.78 1.21 -2.48
C ASP A 9 -37.83 1.09 -2.07
N ASN A 10 -37.76 0.98 -1.99
CA ASN A 10 -36.67 0.75 -1.70
C ASN A 10 -36.04 0.11 -2.01
N PRO A 11 -35.85 0.25 -2.10
CA PRO A 11 -35.11 -0.23 -2.49
C PRO A 11 -34.38 -0.82 -2.91
N VAL A 12 -34.38 -0.71 -3.38
CA VAL A 12 -33.57 -1.27 -4.05
C VAL A 12 -32.39 -1.23 -3.83
N ARG A 13 -32.24 -1.86 -3.47
CA ARG A 13 -31.07 -1.96 -3.29
C ARG A 13 -30.51 -2.87 -4.15
N LEU A 14 -29.97 -2.43 -5.00
CA LEU A 14 -29.06 -3.14 -5.78
C LEU A 14 -28.09 -3.76 -4.88
N PRO A 15 -27.70 -5.00 -5.12
CA PRO A 15 -26.53 -5.50 -4.46
C PRO A 15 -25.49 -4.45 -4.68
N ALA A 16 -25.07 -3.86 -3.63
CA ALA A 16 -24.07 -2.86 -3.71
C ALA A 16 -22.92 -3.41 -4.52
N THR A 17 -22.65 -2.75 -5.62
CA THR A 17 -21.35 -2.98 -6.23
C THR A 17 -20.34 -2.66 -5.17
N PRO A 18 -19.40 -3.57 -4.88
CA PRO A 18 -18.35 -3.23 -3.95
C PRO A 18 -17.67 -1.95 -4.41
N PRO A 19 -17.30 -1.08 -3.47
CA PRO A 19 -16.61 0.15 -3.86
C PRO A 19 -15.39 -0.21 -4.70
N VAL A 20 -15.21 0.49 -5.81
CA VAL A 20 -14.06 0.28 -6.66
C VAL A 20 -12.82 0.65 -5.87
N LYS A 21 -11.95 -0.33 -5.67
CA LYS A 21 -10.70 -0.07 -4.98
C LYS A 21 -9.83 0.80 -5.86
N THR A 22 -9.26 1.85 -5.29
CA THR A 22 -8.33 2.72 -5.97
C THR A 22 -7.15 2.99 -5.07
N TYR A 23 -6.03 3.36 -5.70
CA TYR A 23 -4.85 3.80 -4.96
C TYR A 23 -4.56 5.25 -5.30
N ILE A 24 -4.01 5.99 -4.34
CA ILE A 24 -3.50 7.32 -4.56
C ILE A 24 -1.99 7.30 -4.32
N LEU A 25 -1.25 7.78 -5.30
CA LEU A 25 0.20 7.84 -5.25
C LEU A 25 0.62 9.30 -5.38
N PRO A 26 1.12 9.94 -4.31
CA PRO A 26 1.58 11.32 -4.40
C PRO A 26 2.93 11.38 -5.10
N LYS A 27 3.20 12.50 -5.77
CA LYS A 27 4.48 12.71 -6.43
C LYS A 27 5.55 13.11 -5.44
N THR A 28 5.24 14.05 -4.57
CA THR A 28 6.16 14.52 -3.53
C THR A 28 5.37 14.83 -2.29
N SER A 29 6.01 14.75 -1.15
CA SER A 29 5.36 15.09 0.11
C SER A 29 6.41 15.63 1.08
N PRO A 30 6.12 16.77 1.74
CA PRO A 30 7.02 17.26 2.79
C PRO A 30 6.95 16.39 4.05
N ARG A 31 5.95 15.50 4.13
CA ARG A 31 5.80 14.59 5.27
C ARG A 31 6.19 13.19 4.84
N SER A 32 7.44 13.03 4.47
CA SER A 32 7.97 11.74 4.09
C SER A 32 9.35 11.57 4.71
N LEU A 33 9.71 10.32 4.91
CA LEU A 33 11.04 9.97 5.39
C LEU A 33 11.40 8.59 4.88
N ASN A 34 12.69 8.24 4.93
CA ASN A 34 13.16 6.98 4.42
C ASN A 34 13.43 6.01 5.56
N LEU A 35 13.02 4.76 5.38
CA LEU A 35 13.29 3.66 6.29
C LEU A 35 14.15 2.65 5.58
N GLN A 36 15.14 2.10 6.29
CA GLN A 36 15.87 0.93 5.79
C GLN A 36 15.05 -0.30 6.10
N VAL A 37 14.65 -1.02 5.05
CA VAL A 37 13.82 -2.20 5.19
C VAL A 37 14.45 -3.38 4.48
N GLU A 38 14.04 -4.57 4.91
CA GLU A 38 14.40 -5.80 4.23
C GLU A 38 13.13 -6.48 3.77
N LEU A 39 13.12 -6.92 2.51
CA LEU A 39 12.01 -7.69 1.96
C LEU A 39 12.46 -9.12 1.81
N LYS A 40 11.78 -10.04 2.48
CA LYS A 40 12.11 -11.46 2.43
C LYS A 40 11.05 -12.20 1.64
N SER A 41 11.52 -13.13 0.81
CA SER A 41 10.61 -13.99 0.06
C SER A 41 9.80 -14.84 1.03
N LEU A 42 8.54 -15.09 0.67
CA LEU A 42 7.68 -16.01 1.43
C LEU A 42 7.90 -17.45 1.03
N THR A 43 8.62 -17.71 -0.08
CA THR A 43 8.76 -19.04 -0.65
C THR A 43 10.21 -19.53 -0.73
N SER A 44 11.17 -18.65 -0.47
CA SER A 44 12.58 -19.00 -0.56
C SER A 44 13.35 -18.28 0.54
N LEU A 45 14.67 -18.44 0.54
CA LEU A 45 15.54 -17.74 1.50
C LEU A 45 16.02 -16.39 0.96
N ALA A 46 15.56 -16.01 -0.22
CA ALA A 46 16.01 -14.77 -0.83
C ALA A 46 15.52 -13.57 -0.06
N SER A 47 16.36 -12.55 0.05
CA SER A 47 16.00 -11.29 0.66
C SER A 47 16.73 -10.14 -0.03
N VAL A 48 16.18 -8.94 0.09
CA VAL A 48 16.80 -7.75 -0.46
C VAL A 48 16.56 -6.60 0.49
N THR A 49 17.60 -5.81 0.72
CA THR A 49 17.53 -4.62 1.58
C THR A 49 17.42 -3.41 0.69
N THR A 50 16.55 -2.50 1.05
CA THR A 50 16.37 -1.26 0.30
C THR A 50 15.86 -0.16 1.20
N SER A 51 15.84 1.05 0.66
CA SER A 51 15.25 2.20 1.33
C SER A 51 13.79 2.31 0.90
N ALA A 52 12.90 2.41 1.88
CA ALA A 52 11.47 2.62 1.63
C ALA A 52 11.10 4.04 2.03
N LEU A 53 10.34 4.71 1.17
CA LEU A 53 9.82 6.04 1.47
C LEU A 53 8.53 5.87 2.25
N LEU A 54 8.49 6.45 3.45
CA LEU A 54 7.26 6.48 4.25
C LEU A 54 6.52 7.76 3.92
N ASP A 55 5.33 7.64 3.33
CA ASP A 55 4.57 8.79 2.85
C ASP A 55 3.11 8.65 3.30
N SER A 56 2.70 9.50 4.23
CA SER A 56 1.36 9.44 4.80
C SER A 56 0.25 9.79 3.81
N ARG A 57 0.60 10.34 2.66
CA ARG A 57 -0.39 10.70 1.63
C ARG A 57 -0.65 9.57 0.65
N ALA A 58 0.22 8.56 0.60
CA ALA A 58 -0.02 7.39 -0.22
C ALA A 58 -1.07 6.51 0.46
N THR A 59 -2.03 5.99 -0.32
CA THR A 59 -3.12 5.19 0.24
C THR A 59 -2.90 3.70 0.11
N GLY A 60 -1.69 3.28 -0.20
CA GLY A 60 -1.32 1.88 -0.30
C GLY A 60 0.15 1.70 -0.08
N MET A 61 0.61 0.48 -0.33
CA MET A 61 2.03 0.17 -0.32
C MET A 61 2.43 -0.18 -1.74
N PHE A 62 3.53 0.37 -2.20
CA PHE A 62 3.93 0.29 -3.60
C PHE A 62 5.37 -0.19 -3.73
N ILE A 63 5.64 -0.89 -4.81
CA ILE A 63 6.99 -1.33 -5.15
C ILE A 63 7.26 -1.01 -6.63
N ASN A 64 8.48 -0.56 -6.90
CA ASN A 64 8.86 -0.14 -8.24
C ASN A 64 9.01 -1.35 -9.15
N ARG A 65 8.39 -1.28 -10.34
CA ARG A 65 8.46 -2.36 -11.32
C ARG A 65 9.90 -2.69 -11.68
N ASP A 66 10.76 -1.68 -11.86
CA ASP A 66 12.16 -1.92 -12.18
C ASP A 66 12.89 -2.66 -11.07
N PHE A 67 12.58 -2.32 -9.82
CA PHE A 67 13.14 -3.00 -8.66
C PHE A 67 12.73 -4.46 -8.63
N VAL A 68 11.44 -4.73 -8.89
CA VAL A 68 10.90 -6.09 -8.96
C VAL A 68 11.64 -6.90 -10.01
N GLN A 69 11.82 -6.34 -11.20
CA GLN A 69 12.49 -7.03 -12.29
C GLN A 69 13.97 -7.25 -12.00
N ARG A 70 14.64 -6.24 -11.47
CA ARG A 70 16.07 -6.31 -11.18
C ARG A 70 16.39 -7.37 -10.14
N HIS A 71 15.54 -7.51 -9.14
CA HIS A 71 15.75 -8.46 -8.05
C HIS A 71 14.94 -9.75 -8.23
N ARG A 72 14.25 -9.90 -9.36
CA ARG A 72 13.50 -11.10 -9.71
C ARG A 72 12.51 -11.53 -8.62
N LEU A 73 11.77 -10.53 -8.12
CA LEU A 73 10.75 -10.79 -7.11
C LEU A 73 9.54 -11.43 -7.76
N GLU A 74 8.92 -12.37 -7.06
CA GLU A 74 7.70 -12.99 -7.54
C GLU A 74 6.55 -12.03 -7.47
N THR A 75 5.72 -12.03 -8.50
CA THR A 75 4.51 -11.22 -8.53
C THR A 75 3.28 -12.11 -8.63
N THR A 76 2.18 -11.60 -8.12
CA THR A 76 0.88 -12.25 -8.17
C THR A 76 -0.05 -11.37 -8.99
N PRO A 77 -0.68 -11.88 -10.05
CA PRO A 77 -1.62 -11.07 -10.80
C PRO A 77 -2.86 -10.79 -9.98
N LEU A 78 -3.39 -9.59 -10.12
CA LEU A 78 -4.64 -9.22 -9.48
C LEU A 78 -5.81 -9.72 -10.33
N PRO A 79 -6.92 -10.15 -9.70
CA PRO A 79 -8.09 -10.61 -10.47
C PRO A 79 -8.68 -9.50 -11.33
N GLN A 80 -8.53 -8.25 -10.91
CA GLN A 80 -8.98 -7.09 -11.69
C GLN A 80 -7.97 -5.97 -11.50
N PRO A 81 -7.75 -5.16 -12.54
CA PRO A 81 -6.89 -3.99 -12.38
C PRO A 81 -7.44 -3.03 -11.32
N VAL A 82 -6.54 -2.40 -10.58
CA VAL A 82 -6.88 -1.40 -9.59
C VAL A 82 -6.43 -0.05 -10.11
N LEU A 83 -7.33 0.92 -10.10
CA LEU A 83 -7.04 2.25 -10.63
C LEU A 83 -6.00 2.96 -9.76
N LEU A 84 -5.11 3.67 -10.42
CA LEU A 84 -4.09 4.46 -9.75
C LEU A 84 -4.34 5.93 -10.06
N HIS A 85 -4.47 6.74 -9.02
CA HIS A 85 -4.75 8.16 -9.14
C HIS A 85 -3.66 9.01 -8.50
N ASN A 86 -3.54 10.23 -8.98
CA ASN A 86 -2.74 11.25 -8.33
C ASN A 86 -3.54 11.84 -7.16
N VAL A 87 -2.87 12.62 -6.32
CA VAL A 87 -3.53 13.20 -5.14
C VAL A 87 -4.70 14.09 -5.52
N ASP A 88 -4.64 14.74 -6.68
CA ASP A 88 -5.72 15.63 -7.14
C ASP A 88 -6.90 14.86 -7.75
N GLY A 89 -6.84 13.53 -7.75
CA GLY A 89 -7.91 12.70 -8.31
C GLY A 89 -7.77 12.37 -9.78
N SER A 90 -6.80 12.96 -10.47
CA SER A 90 -6.59 12.65 -11.89
C SER A 90 -5.98 11.26 -12.03
N ALA A 91 -6.20 10.63 -13.19
CA ALA A 91 -5.62 9.32 -13.47
C ALA A 91 -4.10 9.44 -13.54
N ASN A 92 -3.42 8.44 -12.95
CA ASN A 92 -1.97 8.40 -13.00
C ASN A 92 -1.53 7.95 -14.39
N GLU A 93 -0.46 8.56 -14.89
CA GLU A 93 0.05 8.28 -16.25
C GLU A 93 0.59 6.86 -16.39
N HIS A 94 0.90 6.19 -15.30
CA HIS A 94 1.42 4.82 -15.33
C HIS A 94 0.32 3.76 -15.35
N GLY A 95 -0.95 4.18 -15.38
CA GLY A 95 -2.07 3.29 -15.59
C GLY A 95 -2.52 2.59 -14.33
N SER A 96 -3.11 1.41 -14.53
CA SER A 96 -3.68 0.62 -13.44
C SER A 96 -2.66 -0.34 -12.86
N ILE A 97 -2.91 -0.77 -11.63
CA ILE A 97 -2.14 -1.82 -10.98
C ILE A 97 -2.72 -3.15 -11.42
N THR A 98 -1.87 -4.04 -11.93
CA THR A 98 -2.29 -5.36 -12.42
C THR A 98 -1.66 -6.51 -11.66
N GLU A 99 -0.65 -6.25 -10.86
CA GLU A 99 0.04 -7.29 -10.09
C GLU A 99 0.59 -6.71 -8.81
N GLU A 100 0.88 -7.60 -7.88
CA GLU A 100 1.43 -7.20 -6.59
C GLU A 100 2.52 -8.17 -6.14
N VAL A 101 3.35 -7.72 -5.22
CA VAL A 101 4.38 -8.53 -4.57
C VAL A 101 3.95 -8.80 -3.15
N HIS A 102 4.00 -10.07 -2.75
CA HIS A 102 3.77 -10.47 -1.36
C HIS A 102 5.13 -10.82 -0.77
N ALA A 103 5.47 -10.18 0.32
CA ALA A 103 6.77 -10.39 0.95
C ALA A 103 6.68 -10.16 2.44
N LEU A 104 7.69 -10.64 3.16
CA LEU A 104 7.85 -10.29 4.56
C LEU A 104 8.60 -8.97 4.62
N LEU A 105 7.95 -7.96 5.18
CA LEU A 105 8.54 -6.64 5.35
C LEU A 105 9.17 -6.57 6.72
N CYS A 106 10.47 -6.35 6.75
CA CYS A 106 11.21 -6.27 8.02
C CYS A 106 11.78 -4.89 8.19
N PHE A 107 11.51 -4.29 9.34
CA PHE A 107 12.04 -2.99 9.73
C PHE A 107 12.55 -3.11 11.15
N ARG A 108 13.87 -3.04 11.31
CA ARG A 108 14.51 -3.28 12.60
C ARG A 108 14.11 -4.66 13.12
N GLN A 109 13.50 -4.74 14.29
CA GLN A 109 13.06 -6.00 14.89
C GLN A 109 11.61 -6.34 14.54
N HIS A 110 10.97 -5.49 13.76
CA HIS A 110 9.60 -5.65 13.36
C HIS A 110 9.51 -6.37 12.01
N SER A 111 8.62 -7.35 11.89
CA SER A 111 8.40 -8.04 10.63
C SER A 111 6.93 -8.37 10.47
N GLU A 112 6.47 -8.36 9.21
CA GLU A 112 5.09 -8.64 8.88
C GLU A 112 4.96 -9.05 7.43
N ARG A 113 3.89 -9.76 7.11
CA ARG A 113 3.55 -10.01 5.71
C ARG A 113 2.94 -8.74 5.13
N ALA A 114 3.40 -8.36 3.95
CA ALA A 114 2.95 -7.15 3.30
C ALA A 114 2.69 -7.41 1.82
N GLN A 115 1.79 -6.62 1.26
CA GLN A 115 1.43 -6.67 -0.16
C GLN A 115 1.74 -5.32 -0.76
N PHE A 116 2.46 -5.33 -1.86
CA PHE A 116 2.91 -4.11 -2.52
C PHE A 116 2.36 -4.10 -3.95
N ALA A 117 1.68 -3.03 -4.30
CA ALA A 117 1.23 -2.81 -5.67
C ALA A 117 2.42 -2.45 -6.55
N VAL A 118 2.54 -3.12 -7.69
CA VAL A 118 3.66 -2.90 -8.61
C VAL A 118 3.32 -1.77 -9.56
N THR A 119 4.15 -0.75 -9.58
CA THR A 119 4.01 0.37 -10.51
C THR A 119 5.35 1.06 -10.70
N ASN A 120 5.38 2.07 -11.53
CA ASN A 120 6.60 2.86 -11.73
C ASN A 120 6.71 3.91 -10.63
N LEU A 121 7.78 3.85 -9.86
CA LEU A 121 8.02 4.77 -8.76
C LEU A 121 9.22 5.70 -9.01
N GLY A 122 9.72 5.74 -10.24
CA GLY A 122 10.89 6.55 -10.52
C GLY A 122 12.10 6.07 -9.75
N ARG A 123 12.62 6.90 -8.86
CA ARG A 123 13.81 6.58 -8.08
C ARG A 123 13.52 5.80 -6.81
N GLN A 124 12.27 5.71 -6.41
CA GLN A 124 11.92 5.01 -5.17
C GLN A 124 11.76 3.52 -5.45
N SER A 125 12.32 2.69 -4.57
CA SER A 125 12.11 1.25 -4.68
C SER A 125 10.78 0.84 -4.08
N VAL A 126 10.46 1.40 -2.91
CA VAL A 126 9.29 1.02 -2.11
C VAL A 126 8.70 2.28 -1.51
N ILE A 127 7.38 2.36 -1.49
CA ILE A 127 6.65 3.40 -0.77
C ILE A 127 5.73 2.72 0.22
N ILE A 128 5.81 3.13 1.47
CA ILE A 128 4.96 2.66 2.56
C ILE A 128 3.99 3.77 2.90
N GLY A 129 2.70 3.50 2.76
CA GLY A 129 1.69 4.54 2.85
C GLY A 129 0.87 4.51 4.11
N HIS A 130 -0.22 5.24 4.07
CA HIS A 130 -1.11 5.47 5.21
C HIS A 130 -1.66 4.19 5.84
N PRO A 131 -2.03 3.13 5.08
CA PRO A 131 -2.56 1.92 5.72
C PRO A 131 -1.58 1.31 6.72
N TRP A 132 -0.28 1.36 6.43
CA TRP A 132 0.73 0.86 7.34
C TRP A 132 0.82 1.73 8.59
N LEU A 133 0.79 3.06 8.40
CA LEU A 133 0.80 4.00 9.50
C LEU A 133 -0.41 3.83 10.40
N LEU A 134 -1.56 3.62 9.81
CA LEU A 134 -2.80 3.42 10.57
C LEU A 134 -2.76 2.14 11.37
N HIS A 135 -2.29 1.06 10.76
CA HIS A 135 -2.26 -0.27 11.40
C HIS A 135 -1.26 -0.31 12.56
N HIS A 136 -0.07 0.21 12.34
CA HIS A 136 1.00 0.13 13.34
C HIS A 136 1.04 1.32 14.29
N ASN A 137 0.45 2.43 13.89
CA ASN A 137 0.38 3.66 14.68
C ASN A 137 1.71 4.01 15.35
N PRO A 138 2.81 4.06 14.60
CA PRO A 138 4.11 4.33 15.18
C PRO A 138 4.25 5.78 15.64
N GLU A 139 5.21 6.04 16.50
CA GLU A 139 5.61 7.39 16.81
C GLU A 139 6.56 7.86 15.72
N VAL A 140 6.18 8.92 15.00
CA VAL A 140 6.96 9.43 13.89
C VAL A 140 7.42 10.84 14.22
N ASP A 141 8.72 11.04 14.23
CA ASP A 141 9.31 12.38 14.32
C ASP A 141 9.79 12.73 12.91
N TRP A 142 8.97 13.48 12.19
CA TRP A 142 9.26 13.82 10.80
C TRP A 142 10.49 14.72 10.68
N ALA A 143 10.71 15.60 11.66
CA ALA A 143 11.85 16.51 11.63
C ALA A 143 13.15 15.76 11.84
N ALA A 144 13.16 14.81 12.80
CA ALA A 144 14.34 14.01 13.09
C ALA A 144 14.47 12.78 12.20
N GLN A 145 13.49 12.51 11.34
CA GLN A 145 13.47 11.35 10.45
C GLN A 145 13.55 10.04 11.23
N LYS A 146 12.77 9.95 12.31
CA LYS A 146 12.78 8.77 13.19
C LYS A 146 11.40 8.16 13.30
N VAL A 147 11.37 6.82 13.33
CA VAL A 147 10.13 6.05 13.50
C VAL A 147 10.37 5.07 14.66
N SER A 148 9.46 5.07 15.62
CA SER A 148 9.52 4.16 16.75
C SER A 148 8.27 3.31 16.79
N MET A 149 8.46 1.99 16.77
CA MET A 149 7.36 1.01 16.69
C MET A 149 6.90 0.66 18.11
N THR A 150 6.24 1.60 18.76
CA THR A 150 5.88 1.46 20.17
C THR A 150 4.43 1.08 20.42
N ARG A 151 3.61 1.04 19.36
CA ARG A 151 2.16 0.83 19.50
C ARG A 151 1.62 -0.21 18.52
N CYS A 152 2.48 -1.10 18.06
CA CYS A 152 2.05 -2.15 17.14
C CYS A 152 0.99 -3.05 17.74
N PRO A 153 0.07 -3.56 16.90
CA PRO A 153 -0.83 -4.63 17.33
C PRO A 153 -0.06 -5.87 17.76
N THR A 154 -0.71 -6.73 18.53
CA THR A 154 -0.08 -7.94 19.06
C THR A 154 0.27 -8.95 17.98
N ASP A 155 -0.31 -8.85 16.78
CA ASP A 155 0.01 -9.75 15.68
C ASP A 155 1.31 -9.39 14.95
N CYS A 156 1.96 -8.29 15.35
CA CYS A 156 3.25 -7.92 14.80
C CYS A 156 4.36 -8.62 15.57
N ASN A 157 5.37 -9.07 14.83
CA ASN A 157 6.58 -9.58 15.46
C ASN A 157 7.48 -8.40 15.74
N GLY A 158 7.67 -8.14 16.98
CA GLY A 158 8.52 -7.04 17.40
C GLY A 158 9.91 -7.50 17.79
#